data_b994cf12d589ad3bec0011704f16e5c0
#
_entry.id   b994cf12d589ad3bec0011704f16e5c0
#
_cell.length_a   1.000
_cell.length_b   1.000
_cell.length_c   1.000
_cell.angle_alpha   90.00
_cell.angle_beta   90.00
_cell.angle_gamma   90.00
#
_symmetry.space_group_name_H-M   'P 1'
#
loop_
_entity.id
_entity.type
_entity.pdbx_description
1 polymer ?
#
loop_
_entity_poly.entity_id
_entity_poly.type
_entity_poly.pdbx_seq_one_letter_code
_entity_poly.pdbx_strand_id
1 'polypeptide(L)'
;MVGPYTHRIDPLLADLGGVYLWWYGLGFALGLLQMHRFLRQRRGDLGLSLREVWSLSLCITIGVLAGGRLVEIAFDEWPFYRRHPWLIPAYWLGGMATHGLMAGAAIVTLLFACVYKKPFLSLADALVIPGAFLMGMGRIGNFIDGQIVGGITDVWWAVKFPDAEGFRHPVVLYDGAKNLLLVAFLSHVRRTNPTPGATAARFVFWYAGPRIVIDLFRDYPTHRLTLGTGQTLNIVMALLGVVLLMRSRLRRLGRLGRQRTAPGCPLVSREAAPLTTQRIAFACLLALCLTIPSNWTQDVSSRYGSRHDGLRNSWLYPRLETAARR
;
A
#
# COMPACT_ATOMS: atom_id res chain seq x y z
N MET A 1 31.15 18.14 -4.01
CA MET A 1 29.95 17.49 -4.62
C MET A 1 29.81 16.12 -3.98
N VAL A 2 28.66 15.85 -3.35
CA VAL A 2 28.38 14.51 -2.82
C VAL A 2 28.21 13.59 -4.03
N GLY A 3 29.08 12.60 -4.18
CA GLY A 3 29.00 11.63 -5.28
C GLY A 3 27.77 10.71 -5.14
N PRO A 4 27.50 9.89 -6.15
CA PRO A 4 26.35 8.96 -6.12
C PRO A 4 26.46 8.00 -4.93
N TYR A 5 25.29 7.74 -4.30
CA TYR A 5 25.20 6.95 -3.07
C TYR A 5 25.31 5.44 -3.35
N THR A 6 26.13 4.74 -2.56
CA THR A 6 26.16 3.26 -2.57
C THR A 6 25.28 2.74 -1.44
N HIS A 7 24.24 1.99 -1.81
CA HIS A 7 23.29 1.40 -0.87
C HIS A 7 23.91 0.24 -0.09
N ARG A 8 23.92 0.37 1.25
CA ARG A 8 24.48 -0.63 2.19
C ARG A 8 23.57 -0.84 3.40
N ILE A 9 22.29 -0.48 3.30
CA ILE A 9 21.37 -0.57 4.43
C ILE A 9 20.98 -2.04 4.62
N ASP A 10 21.04 -2.50 5.87
CA ASP A 10 20.54 -3.81 6.25
C ASP A 10 19.00 -3.81 6.13
N PRO A 11 18.40 -4.73 5.37
CA PRO A 11 16.95 -4.83 5.24
C PRO A 11 16.25 -5.31 6.53
N LEU A 12 16.98 -5.98 7.43
CA LEU A 12 16.47 -6.44 8.72
C LEU A 12 16.39 -5.30 9.72
N LEU A 13 15.25 -5.23 10.41
CA LEU A 13 15.07 -4.39 11.59
C LEU A 13 15.56 -5.12 12.85
N ALA A 14 15.24 -6.42 12.98
CA ALA A 14 15.65 -7.26 14.09
C ALA A 14 15.48 -8.76 13.73
N ASP A 15 16.26 -9.62 14.42
CA ASP A 15 16.06 -11.06 14.48
C ASP A 15 15.61 -11.45 15.89
N LEU A 16 14.46 -12.10 15.99
CA LEU A 16 13.88 -12.59 17.23
C LEU A 16 13.92 -14.14 17.27
N GLY A 17 15.15 -14.69 17.33
CA GLY A 17 15.35 -16.13 17.43
C GLY A 17 14.90 -16.90 16.18
N GLY A 18 15.16 -16.35 15.00
CA GLY A 18 14.77 -16.93 13.71
C GLY A 18 13.42 -16.45 13.16
N VAL A 19 12.79 -15.47 13.79
CA VAL A 19 11.69 -14.69 13.24
C VAL A 19 12.22 -13.32 12.85
N TYR A 20 12.26 -13.05 11.56
CA TYR A 20 12.85 -11.83 11.03
C TYR A 20 11.85 -10.69 10.93
N LEU A 21 12.22 -9.51 11.45
CA LEU A 21 11.44 -8.28 11.34
C LEU A 21 12.09 -7.37 10.28
N TRP A 22 11.28 -6.75 9.44
CA TRP A 22 11.72 -6.01 8.25
C TRP A 22 11.34 -4.54 8.31
N TRP A 23 12.21 -3.67 7.79
CA TRP A 23 11.88 -2.25 7.62
C TRP A 23 10.67 -2.04 6.72
N TYR A 24 10.51 -2.88 5.70
CA TYR A 24 9.32 -2.86 4.84
C TYR A 24 8.04 -3.15 5.64
N GLY A 25 8.08 -4.17 6.45
CA GLY A 25 6.97 -4.54 7.35
C GLY A 25 6.65 -3.45 8.37
N LEU A 26 7.67 -2.78 8.91
CA LEU A 26 7.49 -1.61 9.79
C LEU A 26 6.74 -0.48 9.06
N GLY A 27 7.06 -0.23 7.79
CA GLY A 27 6.33 0.74 6.96
C GLY A 27 4.84 0.44 6.87
N PHE A 28 4.47 -0.84 6.70
CA PHE A 28 3.08 -1.30 6.72
C PHE A 28 2.42 -1.10 8.08
N ALA A 29 3.08 -1.55 9.15
CA ALA A 29 2.55 -1.42 10.52
C ALA A 29 2.30 0.05 10.89
N LEU A 30 3.26 0.95 10.59
CA LEU A 30 3.12 2.39 10.82
C LEU A 30 2.00 3.01 9.98
N GLY A 31 1.87 2.62 8.70
CA GLY A 31 0.82 3.10 7.81
C GLY A 31 -0.57 2.71 8.30
N LEU A 32 -0.77 1.46 8.71
CA LEU A 32 -2.05 0.96 9.25
C LEU A 32 -2.37 1.55 10.63
N LEU A 33 -1.37 1.72 11.50
CA LEU A 33 -1.55 2.40 12.78
C LEU A 33 -1.94 3.87 12.58
N GLN A 34 -1.29 4.56 11.64
CA GLN A 34 -1.62 5.94 11.30
C GLN A 34 -3.05 6.04 10.73
N MET A 35 -3.46 5.08 9.89
CA MET A 35 -4.84 4.98 9.39
C MET A 35 -5.85 4.83 10.53
N HIS A 36 -5.61 3.94 11.49
CA HIS A 36 -6.44 3.79 12.69
C HIS A 36 -6.53 5.10 13.49
N ARG A 37 -5.40 5.77 13.72
CA ARG A 37 -5.36 7.07 14.41
C ARG A 37 -6.16 8.14 13.67
N PHE A 38 -6.01 8.20 12.36
CA PHE A 38 -6.76 9.13 11.50
C PHE A 38 -8.27 8.90 11.58
N LEU A 39 -8.73 7.65 11.49
CA LEU A 39 -10.14 7.29 11.64
C LEU A 39 -10.67 7.66 13.02
N ARG A 40 -9.91 7.43 14.10
CA ARG A 40 -10.29 7.84 15.47
C ARG A 40 -10.49 9.34 15.59
N GLN A 41 -9.56 10.12 15.03
CA GLN A 41 -9.64 11.60 15.06
C GLN A 41 -10.82 12.14 14.26
N ARG A 42 -11.20 11.44 13.19
CA ARG A 42 -12.28 11.85 12.27
C ARG A 42 -13.60 11.11 12.48
N ARG A 43 -13.71 10.33 13.55
CA ARG A 43 -14.89 9.49 13.80
C ARG A 43 -16.21 10.28 13.83
N GLY A 44 -16.20 11.47 14.40
CA GLY A 44 -17.38 12.35 14.44
C GLY A 44 -17.84 12.77 13.05
N ASP A 45 -16.91 13.22 12.20
CA ASP A 45 -17.19 13.62 10.81
C ASP A 45 -17.76 12.46 9.98
N LEU A 46 -17.42 11.22 10.33
CA LEU A 46 -17.83 10.01 9.63
C LEU A 46 -19.05 9.33 10.26
N GLY A 47 -19.55 9.84 11.37
CA GLY A 47 -20.65 9.24 12.14
C GLY A 47 -20.31 7.84 12.65
N LEU A 48 -19.04 7.59 13.06
CA LEU A 48 -18.58 6.31 13.56
C LEU A 48 -18.48 6.31 15.09
N SER A 49 -19.00 5.26 15.72
CA SER A 49 -18.69 4.91 17.10
C SER A 49 -17.25 4.42 17.22
N LEU A 50 -16.71 4.42 18.44
CA LEU A 50 -15.33 3.93 18.66
C LEU A 50 -15.20 2.43 18.30
N ARG A 51 -16.22 1.61 18.55
CA ARG A 51 -16.29 0.20 18.15
C ARG A 51 -16.24 0.04 16.63
N GLU A 52 -17.00 0.87 15.90
CA GLU A 52 -17.01 0.85 14.42
C GLU A 52 -15.67 1.28 13.84
N VAL A 53 -14.94 2.22 14.47
CA VAL A 53 -13.57 2.58 14.06
C VAL A 53 -12.64 1.38 14.17
N TRP A 54 -12.69 0.62 15.29
CA TRP A 54 -11.88 -0.58 15.44
C TRP A 54 -12.26 -1.66 14.42
N SER A 55 -13.57 -1.89 14.21
CA SER A 55 -14.04 -2.83 13.19
C SER A 55 -13.55 -2.44 11.79
N LEU A 56 -13.69 -1.16 11.40
CA LEU A 56 -13.24 -0.68 10.10
C LEU A 56 -11.71 -0.82 9.94
N SER A 57 -10.94 -0.48 10.98
CA SER A 57 -9.48 -0.63 10.95
C SER A 57 -9.06 -2.09 10.78
N LEU A 58 -9.71 -3.02 11.47
CA LEU A 58 -9.49 -4.45 11.31
C LEU A 58 -9.84 -4.92 9.89
N CYS A 59 -11.03 -4.58 9.42
CA CYS A 59 -11.48 -4.96 8.07
C CYS A 59 -10.49 -4.46 7.00
N ILE A 60 -10.06 -3.18 7.11
CA ILE A 60 -9.11 -2.62 6.14
C ILE A 60 -7.76 -3.32 6.23
N THR A 61 -7.25 -3.57 7.44
CA THR A 61 -5.96 -4.29 7.60
C THR A 61 -6.03 -5.67 6.96
N ILE A 62 -7.09 -6.43 7.22
CA ILE A 62 -7.31 -7.74 6.60
C ILE A 62 -7.46 -7.61 5.07
N GLY A 63 -8.26 -6.65 4.60
CA GLY A 63 -8.47 -6.41 3.17
C GLY A 63 -7.19 -6.02 2.43
N VAL A 64 -6.36 -5.15 3.03
CA VAL A 64 -5.05 -4.76 2.51
C VAL A 64 -4.13 -5.96 2.41
N LEU A 65 -3.98 -6.73 3.50
CA LEU A 65 -3.10 -7.89 3.53
C LEU A 65 -3.58 -8.97 2.56
N ALA A 66 -4.84 -9.38 2.65
CA ALA A 66 -5.40 -10.42 1.79
C ALA A 66 -5.40 -10.00 0.31
N GLY A 67 -5.83 -8.78 0.00
CA GLY A 67 -5.84 -8.27 -1.36
C GLY A 67 -4.44 -8.20 -1.96
N GLY A 68 -3.48 -7.65 -1.21
CA GLY A 68 -2.07 -7.58 -1.64
C GLY A 68 -1.49 -8.95 -1.95
N ARG A 69 -1.70 -9.91 -1.05
CA ARG A 69 -1.19 -11.27 -1.18
C ARG A 69 -1.86 -12.05 -2.32
N LEU A 70 -3.20 -12.03 -2.39
CA LEU A 70 -3.93 -12.79 -3.39
C LEU A 70 -3.69 -12.29 -4.82
N VAL A 71 -3.59 -10.98 -5.01
CA VAL A 71 -3.30 -10.41 -6.34
C VAL A 71 -1.86 -10.73 -6.76
N GLU A 72 -0.87 -10.63 -5.86
CA GLU A 72 0.51 -11.04 -6.15
C GLU A 72 0.58 -12.49 -6.58
N ILE A 73 -0.02 -13.38 -5.80
CA ILE A 73 -0.07 -14.81 -6.11
C ILE A 73 -0.74 -15.07 -7.46
N ALA A 74 -1.88 -14.45 -7.72
CA ALA A 74 -2.68 -14.74 -8.91
C ALA A 74 -2.02 -14.26 -10.21
N PHE A 75 -1.34 -13.12 -10.20
CA PHE A 75 -0.80 -12.49 -11.40
C PHE A 75 0.70 -12.74 -11.61
N ASP A 76 1.48 -12.77 -10.54
CA ASP A 76 2.94 -12.80 -10.65
C ASP A 76 3.55 -14.14 -10.21
N GLU A 77 2.94 -14.85 -9.23
CA GLU A 77 3.55 -16.03 -8.59
C GLU A 77 2.71 -17.32 -8.67
N TRP A 78 1.67 -17.35 -9.50
CA TRP A 78 0.77 -18.52 -9.63
C TRP A 78 1.49 -19.83 -9.93
N PRO A 79 2.53 -19.90 -10.81
CA PRO A 79 3.25 -21.14 -11.10
C PRO A 79 3.91 -21.76 -9.88
N PHE A 80 4.34 -20.94 -8.90
CA PHE A 80 4.90 -21.38 -7.64
C PHE A 80 3.79 -21.84 -6.67
N TYR A 81 2.81 -20.97 -6.38
CA TYR A 81 1.79 -21.24 -5.35
C TYR A 81 0.82 -22.37 -5.71
N ARG A 82 0.58 -22.66 -6.99
CA ARG A 82 -0.20 -23.84 -7.37
C ARG A 82 0.48 -25.15 -6.98
N ARG A 83 1.80 -25.17 -6.81
CA ARG A 83 2.58 -26.33 -6.34
C ARG A 83 2.76 -26.34 -4.83
N HIS A 84 2.68 -25.18 -4.19
CA HIS A 84 2.88 -24.98 -2.75
C HIS A 84 1.73 -24.19 -2.10
N PRO A 85 0.46 -24.67 -2.20
CA PRO A 85 -0.70 -23.87 -1.75
C PRO A 85 -0.69 -23.60 -0.24
N TRP A 86 -0.03 -24.44 0.56
CA TRP A 86 0.13 -24.22 2.01
C TRP A 86 0.98 -23.00 2.37
N LEU A 87 1.77 -22.46 1.43
CA LEU A 87 2.56 -21.24 1.62
C LEU A 87 1.79 -19.96 1.32
N ILE A 88 0.55 -20.04 0.83
CA ILE A 88 -0.30 -18.86 0.58
C ILE A 88 -0.42 -17.97 1.83
N PRO A 89 -0.69 -18.50 3.05
CA PRO A 89 -0.78 -17.69 4.26
C PRO A 89 0.57 -17.26 4.85
N ALA A 90 1.70 -17.68 4.27
CA ALA A 90 3.03 -17.35 4.78
C ALA A 90 3.46 -15.93 4.38
N TYR A 91 2.91 -14.91 5.02
CA TYR A 91 3.22 -13.50 4.76
C TYR A 91 4.70 -13.15 4.97
N TRP A 92 5.38 -13.85 5.87
CA TRP A 92 6.80 -13.68 6.15
C TRP A 92 7.73 -14.09 5.00
N LEU A 93 7.19 -14.70 3.94
CA LEU A 93 7.91 -14.98 2.71
C LEU A 93 7.79 -13.85 1.66
N GLY A 94 7.10 -12.75 1.97
CA GLY A 94 6.97 -11.59 1.09
C GLY A 94 5.88 -11.72 0.04
N GLY A 95 5.94 -10.87 -0.98
CA GLY A 95 5.01 -10.84 -2.11
C GLY A 95 3.71 -10.09 -1.80
N MET A 96 3.68 -8.78 -2.14
CA MET A 96 2.54 -7.90 -1.87
C MET A 96 2.27 -6.94 -3.05
N ALA A 97 1.25 -7.24 -3.85
CA ALA A 97 0.85 -6.40 -4.99
C ALA A 97 0.14 -5.12 -4.55
N THR A 98 0.64 -3.97 -4.99
CA THR A 98 0.08 -2.65 -4.63
C THR A 98 -1.38 -2.48 -5.09
N HIS A 99 -1.72 -2.92 -6.30
CA HIS A 99 -3.11 -2.86 -6.79
C HIS A 99 -4.04 -3.76 -5.97
N GLY A 100 -3.53 -4.90 -5.50
CA GLY A 100 -4.25 -5.80 -4.58
C GLY A 100 -4.55 -5.15 -3.24
N LEU A 101 -3.58 -4.42 -2.66
CA LEU A 101 -3.78 -3.65 -1.42
C LEU A 101 -4.94 -2.66 -1.58
N MET A 102 -4.97 -1.91 -2.69
CA MET A 102 -6.01 -0.91 -2.96
C MET A 102 -7.38 -1.55 -3.22
N ALA A 103 -7.42 -2.61 -4.02
CA ALA A 103 -8.66 -3.34 -4.31
C ALA A 103 -9.25 -3.95 -3.04
N GLY A 104 -8.43 -4.62 -2.22
CA GLY A 104 -8.84 -5.20 -0.95
C GLY A 104 -9.39 -4.14 0.01
N ALA A 105 -8.70 -3.01 0.17
CA ALA A 105 -9.18 -1.89 0.98
C ALA A 105 -10.51 -1.33 0.47
N ALA A 106 -10.68 -1.18 -0.85
CA ALA A 106 -11.91 -0.67 -1.44
C ALA A 106 -13.09 -1.64 -1.23
N ILE A 107 -12.88 -2.94 -1.45
CA ILE A 107 -13.89 -3.98 -1.26
C ILE A 107 -14.37 -4.02 0.19
N VAL A 108 -13.45 -4.09 1.16
CA VAL A 108 -13.84 -4.17 2.58
C VAL A 108 -14.48 -2.88 3.07
N THR A 109 -14.07 -1.72 2.52
CA THR A 109 -14.73 -0.44 2.83
C THR A 109 -16.16 -0.42 2.31
N LEU A 110 -16.40 -0.95 1.10
CA LEU A 110 -17.74 -1.06 0.54
C LEU A 110 -18.61 -2.02 1.37
N LEU A 111 -18.08 -3.20 1.71
CA LEU A 111 -18.79 -4.16 2.57
C LEU A 111 -19.13 -3.56 3.94
N PHE A 112 -18.16 -2.87 4.56
CA PHE A 112 -18.38 -2.17 5.82
C PHE A 112 -19.48 -1.11 5.68
N ALA A 113 -19.44 -0.30 4.60
CA ALA A 113 -20.44 0.72 4.32
C ALA A 113 -21.86 0.13 4.19
N CYS A 114 -21.98 -1.02 3.51
CA CYS A 114 -23.25 -1.74 3.37
C CYS A 114 -23.75 -2.28 4.70
N VAL A 115 -22.91 -2.98 5.47
CA VAL A 115 -23.27 -3.62 6.75
C VAL A 115 -23.66 -2.59 7.80
N TYR A 116 -22.86 -1.54 7.96
CA TYR A 116 -23.07 -0.50 8.98
C TYR A 116 -23.93 0.68 8.48
N LYS A 117 -24.47 0.59 7.25
CA LYS A 117 -25.29 1.64 6.61
C LYS A 117 -24.61 3.02 6.62
N LYS A 118 -23.30 3.04 6.35
CA LYS A 118 -22.49 4.28 6.29
C LYS A 118 -22.29 4.76 4.85
N PRO A 119 -22.10 6.06 4.61
CA PRO A 119 -21.89 6.59 3.27
C PRO A 119 -20.50 6.20 2.74
N PHE A 120 -20.44 5.25 1.80
CA PHE A 120 -19.20 4.73 1.20
C PHE A 120 -18.26 5.83 0.72
N LEU A 121 -18.77 6.83 -0.03
CA LEU A 121 -17.92 7.89 -0.58
C LEU A 121 -17.26 8.75 0.49
N SER A 122 -17.93 8.96 1.64
CA SER A 122 -17.34 9.70 2.77
C SER A 122 -16.24 8.90 3.45
N LEU A 123 -16.43 7.58 3.58
CA LEU A 123 -15.39 6.67 4.09
C LEU A 123 -14.20 6.61 3.13
N ALA A 124 -14.45 6.45 1.83
CA ALA A 124 -13.40 6.44 0.81
C ALA A 124 -12.57 7.74 0.82
N ASP A 125 -13.22 8.90 0.87
CA ASP A 125 -12.54 10.21 0.96
C ASP A 125 -11.66 10.33 2.22
N ALA A 126 -12.06 9.70 3.32
CA ALA A 126 -11.25 9.68 4.52
C ALA A 126 -10.05 8.75 4.40
N LEU A 127 -10.25 7.56 3.83
CA LEU A 127 -9.27 6.48 3.81
C LEU A 127 -8.15 6.67 2.77
N VAL A 128 -8.40 7.39 1.68
CA VAL A 128 -7.37 7.61 0.65
C VAL A 128 -6.20 8.48 1.15
N ILE A 129 -6.40 9.31 2.17
CA ILE A 129 -5.33 10.14 2.75
C ILE A 129 -4.32 9.26 3.51
N PRO A 130 -4.73 8.47 4.53
CA PRO A 130 -3.81 7.53 5.18
C PRO A 130 -3.38 6.39 4.24
N GLY A 131 -4.17 6.06 3.22
CA GLY A 131 -3.79 5.12 2.16
C GLY A 131 -2.58 5.62 1.35
N ALA A 132 -2.56 6.89 0.96
CA ALA A 132 -1.41 7.50 0.30
C ALA A 132 -0.15 7.48 1.20
N PHE A 133 -0.31 7.71 2.51
CA PHE A 133 0.78 7.61 3.47
C PHE A 133 1.33 6.17 3.56
N LEU A 134 0.46 5.17 3.69
CA LEU A 134 0.84 3.74 3.70
C LEU A 134 1.64 3.38 2.45
N MET A 135 1.17 3.82 1.25
CA MET A 135 1.89 3.59 0.00
C MET A 135 3.28 4.25 -0.02
N GLY A 136 3.38 5.47 0.52
CA GLY A 136 4.66 6.16 0.65
C GLY A 136 5.65 5.42 1.56
N MET A 137 5.18 4.97 2.73
CA MET A 137 5.99 4.20 3.68
C MET A 137 6.44 2.85 3.09
N GLY A 138 5.56 2.16 2.37
CA GLY A 138 5.92 0.93 1.66
C GLY A 138 7.04 1.15 0.64
N ARG A 139 7.08 2.31 -0.07
CA ARG A 139 8.16 2.63 -1.00
C ARG A 139 9.49 2.95 -0.30
N ILE A 140 9.45 3.57 0.87
CA ILE A 140 10.65 3.73 1.70
C ILE A 140 11.18 2.36 2.12
N GLY A 141 10.31 1.43 2.53
CA GLY A 141 10.69 0.05 2.81
C GLY A 141 11.31 -0.66 1.60
N ASN A 142 10.71 -0.54 0.40
CA ASN A 142 11.30 -1.07 -0.83
C ASN A 142 12.71 -0.51 -1.09
N PHE A 143 12.95 0.78 -0.81
CA PHE A 143 14.27 1.37 -0.94
C PHE A 143 15.26 0.75 0.04
N ILE A 144 14.89 0.64 1.32
CA ILE A 144 15.74 0.04 2.36
C ILE A 144 16.09 -1.41 1.99
N ASP A 145 15.13 -2.17 1.48
CA ASP A 145 15.33 -3.54 1.02
C ASP A 145 16.10 -3.63 -0.32
N GLY A 146 16.40 -2.50 -0.97
CA GLY A 146 17.11 -2.45 -2.25
C GLY A 146 16.32 -3.08 -3.40
N GLN A 147 14.99 -3.07 -3.33
CA GLN A 147 14.10 -3.68 -4.31
C GLN A 147 13.57 -2.66 -5.33
N ILE A 148 13.20 -3.15 -6.52
CA ILE A 148 12.57 -2.34 -7.57
C ILE A 148 13.48 -1.19 -8.01
N VAL A 149 14.55 -1.54 -8.71
CA VAL A 149 15.53 -0.59 -9.22
C VAL A 149 15.09 0.07 -10.53
N GLY A 150 15.64 1.24 -10.80
CA GLY A 150 15.46 1.94 -12.07
C GLY A 150 16.52 1.59 -13.10
N GLY A 151 16.40 2.17 -14.30
CA GLY A 151 17.40 2.08 -15.36
C GLY A 151 18.74 2.69 -14.94
N ILE A 152 19.82 2.31 -15.66
CA ILE A 152 21.17 2.87 -15.48
C ILE A 152 21.14 4.37 -15.80
N THR A 153 21.87 5.15 -14.99
CA THR A 153 21.89 6.62 -15.12
C THR A 153 23.14 7.24 -14.50
N ASP A 154 23.52 8.42 -14.99
CA ASP A 154 24.66 9.20 -14.51
C ASP A 154 24.24 10.43 -13.69
N VAL A 155 22.96 10.53 -13.29
CA VAL A 155 22.49 11.65 -12.47
C VAL A 155 23.19 11.67 -11.11
N TRP A 156 23.42 12.86 -10.54
CA TRP A 156 24.17 13.01 -9.28
C TRP A 156 23.51 12.36 -8.04
N TRP A 157 22.20 12.06 -8.10
CA TRP A 157 21.47 11.35 -7.07
C TRP A 157 21.25 9.87 -7.38
N ALA A 158 21.95 9.31 -8.37
CA ALA A 158 21.89 7.90 -8.69
C ALA A 158 22.35 7.04 -7.50
N VAL A 159 21.83 5.83 -7.43
CA VAL A 159 22.12 4.88 -6.34
C VAL A 159 22.68 3.60 -6.93
N LYS A 160 23.80 3.12 -6.35
CA LYS A 160 24.30 1.77 -6.62
C LYS A 160 23.64 0.80 -5.65
N PHE A 161 22.73 -0.02 -6.17
CA PHE A 161 22.03 -1.04 -5.39
C PHE A 161 22.84 -2.32 -5.26
N PRO A 162 22.67 -3.13 -4.18
CA PRO A 162 23.48 -4.31 -3.91
C PRO A 162 23.43 -5.36 -5.02
N ASP A 163 22.24 -5.58 -5.60
CA ASP A 163 21.97 -6.68 -6.53
C ASP A 163 21.79 -6.17 -7.98
N ALA A 164 22.30 -4.98 -8.30
CA ALA A 164 22.18 -4.39 -9.63
C ALA A 164 23.48 -3.75 -10.08
N GLU A 165 23.84 -3.94 -11.35
CA GLU A 165 25.01 -3.35 -11.96
C GLU A 165 24.81 -1.86 -12.20
N GLY A 166 25.89 -1.09 -12.00
CA GLY A 166 25.96 0.33 -12.28
C GLY A 166 25.15 1.19 -11.27
N PHE A 167 25.13 2.49 -11.56
CA PHE A 167 24.31 3.45 -10.84
C PHE A 167 22.92 3.55 -11.49
N ARG A 168 21.86 3.62 -10.67
CA ARG A 168 20.50 3.50 -11.14
C ARG A 168 19.59 4.55 -10.55
N HIS A 169 18.51 4.87 -11.27
CA HIS A 169 17.45 5.72 -10.74
C HIS A 169 16.80 5.08 -9.50
N PRO A 170 16.69 5.79 -8.36
CA PRO A 170 15.98 5.31 -7.18
C PRO A 170 14.46 5.51 -7.36
N VAL A 171 13.86 4.81 -8.32
CA VAL A 171 12.44 4.97 -8.73
C VAL A 171 11.45 4.77 -7.60
N VAL A 172 11.80 3.94 -6.60
CA VAL A 172 10.98 3.74 -5.41
C VAL A 172 10.90 5.00 -4.55
N LEU A 173 11.97 5.81 -4.50
CA LEU A 173 11.95 7.10 -3.80
C LEU A 173 11.11 8.13 -4.56
N TYR A 174 11.13 8.13 -5.91
CA TYR A 174 10.24 8.99 -6.70
C TYR A 174 8.78 8.68 -6.44
N ASP A 175 8.42 7.39 -6.43
CA ASP A 175 7.06 6.93 -6.14
C ASP A 175 6.68 7.18 -4.68
N GLY A 176 7.60 7.00 -3.75
CA GLY A 176 7.43 7.29 -2.33
C GLY A 176 7.16 8.77 -2.07
N ALA A 177 8.01 9.65 -2.61
CA ALA A 177 7.86 11.10 -2.51
C ALA A 177 6.53 11.58 -3.11
N LYS A 178 6.17 11.09 -4.30
CA LYS A 178 4.87 11.36 -4.92
C LYS A 178 3.72 11.01 -3.97
N ASN A 179 3.74 9.82 -3.36
CA ASN A 179 2.67 9.37 -2.47
C ASN A 179 2.61 10.22 -1.18
N LEU A 180 3.74 10.62 -0.62
CA LEU A 180 3.78 11.50 0.55
C LEU A 180 3.29 12.91 0.23
N LEU A 181 3.66 13.48 -0.93
CA LEU A 181 3.13 14.75 -1.41
C LEU A 181 1.62 14.68 -1.64
N LEU A 182 1.13 13.53 -2.12
CA LEU A 182 -0.29 13.29 -2.31
C LEU A 182 -1.07 13.35 -0.99
N VAL A 183 -0.48 12.96 0.16
CA VAL A 183 -1.11 13.12 1.49
C VAL A 183 -1.45 14.58 1.77
N ALA A 184 -0.49 15.50 1.54
CA ALA A 184 -0.69 16.93 1.75
C ALA A 184 -1.76 17.50 0.80
N PHE A 185 -1.66 17.15 -0.49
CA PHE A 185 -2.62 17.56 -1.51
C PHE A 185 -4.05 17.07 -1.19
N LEU A 186 -4.24 15.81 -0.87
CA LEU A 186 -5.56 15.25 -0.54
C LEU A 186 -6.14 15.84 0.75
N SER A 187 -5.26 16.12 1.73
CA SER A 187 -5.67 16.78 2.98
C SER A 187 -6.20 18.19 2.71
N HIS A 188 -5.53 18.94 1.82
CA HIS A 188 -6.00 20.26 1.36
C HIS A 188 -7.33 20.15 0.61
N VAL A 189 -7.43 19.24 -0.37
CA VAL A 189 -8.66 19.01 -1.13
C VAL A 189 -9.84 18.69 -0.24
N ARG A 190 -9.66 17.82 0.76
CA ARG A 190 -10.74 17.44 1.68
C ARG A 190 -11.27 18.65 2.48
N ARG A 191 -10.40 19.60 2.82
CA ARG A 191 -10.79 20.84 3.53
C ARG A 191 -11.55 21.81 2.64
N THR A 192 -11.10 21.95 1.39
CA THR A 192 -11.61 22.96 0.44
C THR A 192 -12.78 22.46 -0.41
N ASN A 193 -12.93 21.15 -0.57
CA ASN A 193 -14.00 20.54 -1.38
C ASN A 193 -14.65 19.36 -0.64
N PRO A 194 -15.65 19.60 0.21
CA PRO A 194 -16.30 18.56 1.01
C PRO A 194 -17.30 17.69 0.22
N THR A 195 -17.32 17.78 -1.12
CA THR A 195 -18.21 16.94 -1.93
C THR A 195 -17.84 15.45 -1.79
N PRO A 196 -18.74 14.56 -1.32
CA PRO A 196 -18.43 13.15 -1.17
C PRO A 196 -17.94 12.48 -2.45
N GLY A 197 -16.82 11.76 -2.35
CA GLY A 197 -16.12 11.12 -3.46
C GLY A 197 -15.11 12.01 -4.18
N ALA A 198 -15.02 13.29 -3.84
CA ALA A 198 -14.13 14.21 -4.54
C ALA A 198 -12.64 13.99 -4.21
N THR A 199 -12.33 13.65 -2.98
CA THR A 199 -10.96 13.33 -2.53
C THR A 199 -10.50 11.99 -3.08
N ALA A 200 -11.38 10.98 -3.02
CA ALA A 200 -11.12 9.65 -3.57
C ALA A 200 -10.90 9.68 -5.08
N ALA A 201 -11.71 10.44 -5.83
CA ALA A 201 -11.53 10.60 -7.28
C ALA A 201 -10.16 11.21 -7.62
N ARG A 202 -9.70 12.21 -6.85
CA ARG A 202 -8.37 12.80 -7.04
C ARG A 202 -7.25 11.84 -6.66
N PHE A 203 -7.44 11.05 -5.61
CA PHE A 203 -6.47 10.02 -5.25
C PHE A 203 -6.28 9.03 -6.42
N VAL A 204 -7.35 8.47 -6.97
CA VAL A 204 -7.27 7.48 -8.06
C VAL A 204 -6.48 8.06 -9.26
N PHE A 205 -6.77 9.29 -9.66
CA PHE A 205 -6.08 9.94 -10.77
C PHE A 205 -4.61 10.26 -10.45
N TRP A 206 -4.36 10.97 -9.34
CA TRP A 206 -3.01 11.45 -8.99
C TRP A 206 -2.09 10.36 -8.44
N TYR A 207 -2.65 9.24 -8.02
CA TYR A 207 -1.87 8.03 -7.75
C TYR A 207 -1.36 7.40 -9.05
N ALA A 208 -2.26 7.18 -10.02
CA ALA A 208 -1.97 6.40 -11.21
C ALA A 208 -1.25 7.22 -12.30
N GLY A 209 -1.67 8.45 -12.57
CA GLY A 209 -1.10 9.27 -13.66
C GLY A 209 0.41 9.49 -13.53
N PRO A 210 0.93 10.09 -12.44
CA PRO A 210 2.37 10.23 -12.26
C PRO A 210 3.11 8.89 -12.15
N ARG A 211 2.44 7.82 -11.71
CA ARG A 211 3.05 6.48 -11.66
C ARG A 211 3.41 5.98 -13.05
N ILE A 212 2.59 6.26 -14.08
CA ILE A 212 2.88 5.89 -15.47
C ILE A 212 4.21 6.53 -15.91
N VAL A 213 4.45 7.79 -15.53
CA VAL A 213 5.71 8.49 -15.86
C VAL A 213 6.89 7.90 -15.08
N ILE A 214 6.72 7.62 -13.79
CA ILE A 214 7.78 7.01 -12.96
C ILE A 214 8.17 5.63 -13.48
N ASP A 215 7.21 4.86 -13.98
CA ASP A 215 7.48 3.54 -14.55
C ASP A 215 8.35 3.58 -15.82
N LEU A 216 8.47 4.72 -16.53
CA LEU A 216 9.41 4.89 -17.65
C LEU A 216 10.88 4.85 -17.19
N PHE A 217 11.16 5.18 -15.94
CA PHE A 217 12.50 5.12 -15.35
C PHE A 217 12.81 3.77 -14.71
N ARG A 218 11.84 2.85 -14.69
CA ARG A 218 12.01 1.54 -14.07
C ARG A 218 12.70 0.57 -15.01
N ASP A 219 13.61 -0.23 -14.48
CA ASP A 219 14.21 -1.35 -15.20
C ASP A 219 13.25 -2.55 -15.16
N TYR A 220 12.66 -2.87 -16.31
CA TYR A 220 11.82 -4.05 -16.47
C TYR A 220 12.63 -5.16 -17.16
N PRO A 221 12.62 -6.41 -16.66
CA PRO A 221 13.36 -7.51 -17.25
C PRO A 221 12.90 -7.88 -18.67
N THR A 222 11.77 -7.37 -19.12
CA THR A 222 11.19 -7.65 -20.44
C THR A 222 10.98 -6.37 -21.24
N HIS A 223 11.95 -6.01 -22.04
CA HIS A 223 11.84 -4.99 -23.08
C HIS A 223 11.15 -5.56 -24.32
N ARG A 224 9.90 -5.77 -24.31
CA ARG A 224 9.12 -5.98 -25.55
C ARG A 224 7.76 -5.33 -25.39
N LEU A 225 7.42 -4.49 -26.32
CA LEU A 225 6.16 -3.83 -26.76
C LEU A 225 4.84 -4.17 -26.02
N THR A 226 4.81 -5.11 -25.07
CA THR A 226 3.71 -5.41 -24.17
C THR A 226 3.87 -4.65 -22.87
N LEU A 227 2.98 -3.71 -22.63
CA LEU A 227 2.84 -3.02 -21.36
C LEU A 227 2.80 -4.07 -20.22
N GLY A 228 3.68 -3.95 -19.24
CA GLY A 228 3.63 -4.82 -18.05
C GLY A 228 2.27 -4.70 -17.34
N THR A 229 1.84 -5.77 -16.66
CA THR A 229 0.55 -5.82 -15.94
C THR A 229 0.33 -4.59 -15.05
N GLY A 230 1.36 -4.17 -14.31
CA GLY A 230 1.28 -2.98 -13.43
C GLY A 230 1.05 -1.68 -14.20
N GLN A 231 1.66 -1.50 -15.36
CA GLN A 231 1.49 -0.31 -16.21
C GLN A 231 0.09 -0.26 -16.83
N THR A 232 -0.43 -1.39 -17.30
CA THR A 232 -1.80 -1.51 -17.81
C THR A 232 -2.81 -1.15 -16.72
N LEU A 233 -2.65 -1.67 -15.51
CA LEU A 233 -3.52 -1.35 -14.38
C LEU A 233 -3.46 0.15 -14.01
N ASN A 234 -2.28 0.77 -14.07
CA ASN A 234 -2.14 2.21 -13.83
C ASN A 234 -2.87 3.05 -14.91
N ILE A 235 -2.82 2.65 -16.18
CA ILE A 235 -3.57 3.33 -17.25
C ILE A 235 -5.07 3.22 -17.02
N VAL A 236 -5.58 2.01 -16.72
CA VAL A 236 -7.00 1.80 -16.41
C VAL A 236 -7.44 2.62 -15.21
N MET A 237 -6.61 2.65 -14.14
CA MET A 237 -6.88 3.49 -12.97
C MET A 237 -6.87 4.98 -13.30
N ALA A 238 -5.95 5.48 -14.12
CA ALA A 238 -5.91 6.88 -14.52
C ALA A 238 -7.17 7.28 -15.29
N LEU A 239 -7.61 6.46 -16.24
CA LEU A 239 -8.86 6.66 -16.99
C LEU A 239 -10.08 6.65 -16.05
N LEU A 240 -10.16 5.67 -15.14
CA LEU A 240 -11.19 5.64 -14.11
C LEU A 240 -11.16 6.92 -13.27
N GLY A 241 -9.97 7.39 -12.89
CA GLY A 241 -9.76 8.64 -12.15
C GLY A 241 -10.36 9.84 -12.89
N VAL A 242 -10.14 9.96 -14.21
CA VAL A 242 -10.74 11.02 -15.04
C VAL A 242 -12.27 10.95 -14.97
N VAL A 243 -12.86 9.76 -15.18
CA VAL A 243 -14.31 9.58 -15.10
C VAL A 243 -14.88 9.97 -13.74
N LEU A 244 -14.21 9.56 -12.65
CA LEU A 244 -14.62 9.91 -11.30
C LEU A 244 -14.48 11.41 -11.03
N LEU A 245 -13.45 12.07 -11.56
CA LEU A 245 -13.29 13.53 -11.47
C LEU A 245 -14.40 14.27 -12.19
N MET A 246 -14.75 13.84 -13.39
CA MET A 246 -15.87 14.42 -14.15
C MET A 246 -17.19 14.27 -13.37
N ARG A 247 -17.48 13.06 -12.88
CA ARG A 247 -18.67 12.82 -12.03
C ARG A 247 -18.69 13.67 -10.76
N SER A 248 -17.55 13.85 -10.12
CA SER A 248 -17.46 14.69 -8.91
C SER A 248 -17.73 16.16 -9.21
N ARG A 249 -17.26 16.67 -10.36
CA ARG A 249 -17.56 18.03 -10.86
C ARG A 249 -19.05 18.22 -11.14
N LEU A 250 -19.66 17.29 -11.88
CA LEU A 250 -21.10 17.33 -12.18
C LEU A 250 -21.95 17.32 -10.91
N ARG A 251 -21.61 16.47 -9.92
CA ARG A 251 -22.28 16.47 -8.60
C ARG A 251 -22.14 17.79 -7.85
N ARG A 252 -21.00 18.47 -7.97
CA ARG A 252 -20.77 19.79 -7.37
C ARG A 252 -21.67 20.85 -8.03
N LEU A 253 -21.73 20.89 -9.35
CA LEU A 253 -22.58 21.82 -10.09
C LEU A 253 -24.06 21.62 -9.79
N GLY A 254 -24.54 20.37 -9.79
CA GLY A 254 -25.92 20.04 -9.43
C GLY A 254 -26.31 20.37 -7.97
N ARG A 255 -25.32 20.45 -7.04
CA ARG A 255 -25.56 20.90 -5.67
C ARG A 255 -25.60 22.43 -5.52
N LEU A 256 -24.91 23.16 -6.38
CA LEU A 256 -24.97 24.64 -6.39
C LEU A 256 -26.36 25.14 -6.81
N GLY A 257 -27.09 24.36 -7.61
CA GLY A 257 -28.47 24.67 -8.03
C GLY A 257 -29.58 24.22 -7.04
N ARG A 258 -29.21 23.40 -6.04
CA ARG A 258 -30.13 22.94 -5.01
C ARG A 258 -29.79 23.62 -3.69
N GLN A 259 -30.75 24.37 -3.13
CA GLN A 259 -30.62 24.95 -1.78
C GLN A 259 -30.11 23.88 -0.80
N ARG A 260 -29.06 24.22 -0.04
CA ARG A 260 -28.48 23.38 1.01
C ARG A 260 -29.58 23.00 2.02
N THR A 261 -30.22 21.88 1.88
CA THR A 261 -30.66 21.16 3.05
C THR A 261 -29.40 20.79 3.80
N ALA A 262 -29.23 21.34 4.99
CA ALA A 262 -28.13 20.98 5.87
C ALA A 262 -28.02 19.45 5.91
N PRO A 263 -26.79 18.88 5.77
CA PRO A 263 -26.64 17.45 6.00
C PRO A 263 -27.17 17.20 7.39
N GLY A 264 -28.22 16.35 7.48
CA GLY A 264 -28.80 15.98 8.76
C GLY A 264 -27.64 15.58 9.68
N CYS A 265 -27.68 16.12 10.91
CA CYS A 265 -26.70 15.79 11.93
C CYS A 265 -26.52 14.26 11.90
N PRO A 266 -25.30 13.73 11.63
CA PRO A 266 -25.14 12.28 11.57
C PRO A 266 -25.66 11.76 12.90
N LEU A 267 -26.62 10.83 12.84
CA LEU A 267 -27.12 10.14 14.02
C LEU A 267 -25.89 9.63 14.74
N VAL A 268 -25.55 10.25 15.86
CA VAL A 268 -24.41 9.85 16.68
C VAL A 268 -24.68 8.41 17.07
N SER A 269 -23.96 7.49 16.43
CA SER A 269 -24.03 6.08 16.79
C SER A 269 -23.81 6.00 18.29
N ARG A 270 -24.74 5.36 19.00
CA ARG A 270 -24.66 5.14 20.45
C ARG A 270 -23.22 4.74 20.80
N GLU A 271 -22.55 5.47 21.67
CA GLU A 271 -21.14 5.26 21.97
C GLU A 271 -20.94 3.84 22.51
N ALA A 272 -20.45 2.96 21.64
CA ALA A 272 -20.11 1.59 22.03
C ALA A 272 -18.60 1.50 22.22
N ALA A 273 -18.17 1.07 23.40
CA ALA A 273 -16.75 0.83 23.70
C ALA A 273 -16.20 -0.28 22.78
N PRO A 274 -14.93 -0.20 22.37
CA PRO A 274 -14.28 -1.24 21.58
C PRO A 274 -14.15 -2.52 22.42
N LEU A 275 -14.28 -3.66 21.75
CA LEU A 275 -14.01 -4.96 22.39
C LEU A 275 -12.51 -5.15 22.59
N THR A 276 -12.12 -5.76 23.70
CA THR A 276 -10.70 -6.12 23.95
C THR A 276 -10.16 -7.01 22.85
N THR A 277 -10.97 -7.94 22.34
CA THR A 277 -10.64 -8.80 21.21
C THR A 277 -10.27 -8.03 19.94
N GLN A 278 -10.94 -6.89 19.64
CA GLN A 278 -10.61 -6.05 18.50
C GLN A 278 -9.23 -5.41 18.63
N ARG A 279 -8.87 -4.98 19.85
CA ARG A 279 -7.56 -4.38 20.12
C ARG A 279 -6.44 -5.41 19.97
N ILE A 280 -6.63 -6.60 20.55
CA ILE A 280 -5.68 -7.70 20.45
C ILE A 280 -5.52 -8.13 18.98
N ALA A 281 -6.61 -8.38 18.26
CA ALA A 281 -6.56 -8.77 16.86
C ALA A 281 -5.82 -7.74 16.00
N PHE A 282 -6.06 -6.44 16.21
CA PHE A 282 -5.36 -5.39 15.48
C PHE A 282 -3.86 -5.37 15.80
N ALA A 283 -3.49 -5.53 17.08
CA ALA A 283 -2.09 -5.62 17.49
C ALA A 283 -1.39 -6.84 16.88
N CYS A 284 -2.05 -8.00 16.85
CA CYS A 284 -1.53 -9.21 16.19
C CYS A 284 -1.33 -9.00 14.68
N LEU A 285 -2.25 -8.32 14.00
CA LEU A 285 -2.11 -8.01 12.58
C LEU A 285 -0.96 -7.02 12.32
N LEU A 286 -0.76 -6.02 13.19
CA LEU A 286 0.39 -5.12 13.09
C LEU A 286 1.71 -5.87 13.33
N ALA A 287 1.74 -6.80 14.29
CA ALA A 287 2.90 -7.67 14.52
C ALA A 287 3.19 -8.57 13.30
N LEU A 288 2.15 -9.14 12.69
CA LEU A 288 2.29 -9.88 11.43
C LEU A 288 2.88 -9.00 10.32
N CYS A 289 2.45 -7.74 10.21
CA CYS A 289 3.02 -6.83 9.21
C CYS A 289 4.54 -6.70 9.36
N LEU A 290 5.08 -6.66 10.59
CA LEU A 290 6.52 -6.51 10.83
C LEU A 290 7.34 -7.65 10.22
N THR A 291 6.75 -8.84 10.05
CA THR A 291 7.44 -10.01 9.47
C THR A 291 7.47 -10.01 7.94
N ILE A 292 6.82 -9.04 7.26
CA ILE A 292 6.71 -9.02 5.80
C ILE A 292 7.93 -8.38 5.17
N PRO A 293 8.76 -9.12 4.39
CA PRO A 293 9.82 -8.55 3.56
C PRO A 293 9.26 -7.98 2.24
N SER A 294 10.04 -7.16 1.59
CA SER A 294 9.66 -6.53 0.31
C SER A 294 9.83 -7.44 -0.91
N ASN A 295 10.45 -8.60 -0.75
CA ASN A 295 10.74 -9.49 -1.86
C ASN A 295 9.50 -10.21 -2.38
N TRP A 296 9.63 -10.72 -3.58
CA TRP A 296 8.71 -11.63 -4.28
C TRP A 296 9.34 -13.01 -4.56
N THR A 297 10.52 -13.25 -4.06
CA THR A 297 11.13 -14.57 -4.08
C THR A 297 10.96 -15.17 -2.70
N GLN A 298 10.42 -16.34 -2.62
CA GLN A 298 10.06 -17.01 -1.36
C GLN A 298 11.28 -17.50 -0.58
N ASP A 299 12.45 -17.59 -1.21
CA ASP A 299 13.72 -17.92 -0.55
C ASP A 299 14.38 -16.66 0.03
N VAL A 300 13.95 -16.33 1.25
CA VAL A 300 14.42 -15.15 1.99
C VAL A 300 15.92 -15.22 2.28
N SER A 301 16.42 -16.39 2.69
CA SER A 301 17.82 -16.57 3.05
C SER A 301 18.75 -16.45 1.84
N SER A 302 18.36 -16.98 0.69
CA SER A 302 19.12 -16.82 -0.56
C SER A 302 19.10 -15.35 -1.03
N ARG A 303 17.97 -14.64 -0.85
CA ARG A 303 17.82 -13.28 -1.35
C ARG A 303 18.61 -12.25 -0.55
N TYR A 304 18.59 -12.39 0.77
CA TYR A 304 19.14 -11.36 1.68
C TYR A 304 20.39 -11.80 2.44
N GLY A 305 20.80 -13.07 2.35
CA GLY A 305 21.91 -13.63 3.11
C GLY A 305 23.26 -12.94 2.83
N SER A 306 23.47 -12.40 1.65
CA SER A 306 24.66 -11.60 1.32
C SER A 306 24.75 -10.26 2.04
N ARG A 307 23.63 -9.76 2.56
CA ARG A 307 23.52 -8.48 3.28
C ARG A 307 23.33 -8.63 4.78
N HIS A 308 22.99 -9.84 5.23
CA HIS A 308 22.79 -10.16 6.63
C HIS A 308 23.19 -11.62 6.91
N ASP A 309 24.36 -11.83 7.49
CA ASP A 309 24.96 -13.16 7.72
C ASP A 309 24.15 -14.05 8.67
N GLY A 310 23.23 -13.48 9.44
CA GLY A 310 22.34 -14.19 10.36
C GLY A 310 21.17 -14.93 9.70
N LEU A 311 20.85 -14.64 8.42
CA LEU A 311 19.71 -15.24 7.73
C LEU A 311 20.01 -16.70 7.38
N ARG A 312 19.21 -17.60 7.95
CA ARG A 312 19.35 -19.05 7.76
C ARG A 312 18.04 -19.69 7.30
N ASN A 313 18.18 -20.74 6.52
CA ASN A 313 17.03 -21.58 6.20
C ASN A 313 16.50 -22.27 7.48
N SER A 314 15.20 -22.29 7.64
CA SER A 314 14.47 -22.89 8.73
C SER A 314 13.13 -23.43 8.24
N TRP A 315 12.33 -24.02 9.13
CA TRP A 315 10.96 -24.42 8.79
C TRP A 315 10.06 -23.21 8.44
N LEU A 316 10.31 -22.02 9.03
CA LEU A 316 9.64 -20.77 8.67
C LEU A 316 10.15 -20.20 7.34
N TYR A 317 11.44 -20.32 7.09
CA TYR A 317 12.13 -19.81 5.90
C TYR A 317 12.78 -20.97 5.15
N PRO A 318 11.96 -21.83 4.50
CA PRO A 318 12.49 -23.01 3.83
C PRO A 318 13.36 -22.62 2.64
N ARG A 319 14.35 -23.48 2.33
CA ARG A 319 15.06 -23.39 1.05
C ARG A 319 14.09 -23.79 -0.06
N LEU A 320 13.75 -22.84 -0.90
CA LEU A 320 12.82 -23.05 -2.00
C LEU A 320 13.58 -22.95 -3.31
N GLU A 321 13.29 -23.88 -4.22
CA GLU A 321 13.81 -23.78 -5.59
C GLU A 321 13.26 -22.48 -6.18
N THR A 322 14.14 -21.49 -6.34
CA THR A 322 13.81 -20.28 -7.08
C THR A 322 13.48 -20.70 -8.50
N ALA A 323 12.24 -20.46 -8.92
CA ALA A 323 11.91 -20.60 -10.33
C ALA A 323 12.94 -19.80 -11.12
N ALA A 324 13.74 -20.50 -11.90
CA ALA A 324 14.76 -19.86 -12.73
C ALA A 324 14.09 -18.70 -13.47
N ARG A 325 14.66 -17.51 -13.35
CA ARG A 325 14.18 -16.32 -14.06
C ARG A 325 14.14 -16.68 -15.55
N ARG A 326 12.95 -16.87 -16.09
CA ARG A 326 12.72 -16.92 -17.54
C ARG A 326 12.50 -15.52 -18.07
#